data_ed4e5a059e4d1d5682d8584699d154fd
#
_entry.id   ed4e5a059e4d1d5682d8584699d154fd
#
_cell.length_a   1.000
_cell.length_b   1.000
_cell.length_c   1.000
_cell.angle_alpha   90.00
_cell.angle_beta   90.00
_cell.angle_gamma   90.00
#
_symmetry.space_group_name_H-M   'P 1'
#
loop_
_entity.id
_entity.type
_entity.pdbx_description
1 polymer ?
#
loop_
_entity_poly.entity_id
_entity_poly.type
_entity_poly.pdbx_seq_one_letter_code
_entity_poly.pdbx_strand_id
1 'polypeptide(L)'
;PVALRATGPLQINEQGITGTVAIHGGGLLDARWRLPPISGTATMKGKRVQSRLTVSEWQSELRAKGALENNGGASGTLTMRSALVPAMGVGLAATPRQGQLEGSGRWQWRQTLKASGDITLTGADLDWGSVTARGAAGVIHGEYDNGQVQLSSTGPVTVDTLDIGTPITDLALTVNSDLSQWQFTDIRADLLGGYLQSPALDWPSARPQPVVISRIDLAEVAALQNPPPVSLSGRIGGYVPLQLGADFLAIEQGRLANEEPLSVIIPASSSVQAMADSNQAVKLALDSLSTLLISDFQARMAMDKVGWLDAAITIKGINPQRKSLSVVFNYTHRENVLALMRSLRIGDEITEQLRTENR
;
A
#
# COMPACT_ATOMS: atom_id res chain seq x y z
N PRO A 1 27.99 -8.71 -6.62
CA PRO A 1 27.80 -10.08 -7.11
C PRO A 1 27.51 -11.04 -5.96
N VAL A 2 26.55 -11.94 -6.14
CA VAL A 2 26.27 -13.02 -5.21
C VAL A 2 27.21 -14.16 -5.53
N ALA A 3 27.94 -14.66 -4.53
CA ALA A 3 28.83 -15.80 -4.67
C ALA A 3 28.31 -16.98 -3.84
N LEU A 4 28.15 -18.12 -4.49
CA LEU A 4 27.85 -19.40 -3.83
C LEU A 4 29.06 -20.29 -3.98
N ARG A 5 29.50 -20.93 -2.90
CA ARG A 5 30.57 -21.93 -2.88
C ARG A 5 30.01 -23.24 -2.36
N ALA A 6 30.34 -24.31 -3.04
CA ALA A 6 30.04 -25.67 -2.62
C ALA A 6 31.36 -26.40 -2.29
N THR A 7 31.44 -26.98 -1.11
CA THR A 7 32.65 -27.74 -0.64
C THR A 7 32.22 -29.07 -0.06
N GLY A 8 32.91 -30.15 -0.44
CA GLY A 8 32.65 -31.49 0.09
C GLY A 8 33.08 -32.57 -0.89
N PRO A 9 33.15 -33.83 -0.43
CA PRO A 9 33.55 -34.96 -1.27
C PRO A 9 32.41 -35.34 -2.22
N LEU A 10 32.74 -35.46 -3.51
CA LEU A 10 31.87 -36.01 -4.54
C LEU A 10 32.57 -37.19 -5.19
N GLN A 11 31.85 -38.30 -5.36
CA GLN A 11 32.28 -39.47 -6.11
C GLN A 11 31.55 -39.50 -7.44
N ILE A 12 32.26 -39.68 -8.51
CA ILE A 12 31.72 -39.79 -9.87
C ILE A 12 31.95 -41.22 -10.35
N ASN A 13 30.89 -41.90 -10.74
CA ASN A 13 30.91 -43.23 -11.30
C ASN A 13 29.92 -43.34 -12.48
N GLU A 14 29.84 -44.52 -13.09
CA GLU A 14 28.93 -44.77 -14.23
C GLU A 14 27.43 -44.52 -13.89
N GLN A 15 27.07 -44.57 -12.62
CA GLN A 15 25.70 -44.31 -12.13
C GLN A 15 25.43 -42.82 -11.86
N GLY A 16 26.44 -41.96 -12.00
CA GLY A 16 26.36 -40.53 -11.82
C GLY A 16 27.18 -40.01 -10.64
N ILE A 17 26.72 -38.92 -10.03
CA ILE A 17 27.43 -38.22 -8.96
C ILE A 17 26.79 -38.59 -7.61
N THR A 18 27.63 -38.94 -6.63
CA THR A 18 27.17 -39.27 -5.27
C THR A 18 28.03 -38.52 -4.26
N GLY A 19 27.38 -37.89 -3.28
CA GLY A 19 28.04 -37.16 -2.19
C GLY A 19 27.18 -36.07 -1.60
N THR A 20 27.72 -35.43 -0.59
CA THR A 20 27.09 -34.28 0.06
C THR A 20 28.09 -33.15 0.11
N VAL A 21 27.67 -31.97 -0.35
CA VAL A 21 28.47 -30.76 -0.29
C VAL A 21 27.81 -29.74 0.64
N ALA A 22 28.62 -29.03 1.39
CA ALA A 22 28.18 -27.85 2.13
C ALA A 22 28.14 -26.67 1.16
N ILE A 23 27.07 -25.85 1.27
CA ILE A 23 26.88 -24.62 0.48
C ILE A 23 26.99 -23.46 1.42
N HIS A 24 27.79 -22.47 1.05
CA HIS A 24 27.94 -21.20 1.71
C HIS A 24 27.95 -20.09 0.69
N GLY A 25 27.33 -18.95 1.02
CA GLY A 25 27.33 -17.82 0.11
C GLY A 25 26.62 -16.62 0.66
N GLY A 26 26.38 -15.66 -0.20
CA GLY A 26 25.78 -14.36 0.08
C GLY A 26 26.40 -13.28 -0.80
N GLY A 27 26.01 -12.04 -0.62
CA GLY A 27 26.59 -10.92 -1.33
C GLY A 27 25.57 -9.89 -1.80
N LEU A 28 26.04 -8.93 -2.61
CA LEU A 28 25.21 -7.88 -3.19
C LEU A 28 24.49 -8.39 -4.43
N LEU A 29 23.17 -8.28 -4.49
CA LEU A 29 22.37 -8.54 -5.69
C LEU A 29 22.44 -7.32 -6.64
N ASP A 30 22.28 -6.14 -6.08
CA ASP A 30 22.59 -4.87 -6.74
C ASP A 30 23.27 -3.89 -5.76
N ALA A 31 23.49 -2.65 -6.14
CA ALA A 31 24.15 -1.65 -5.29
C ALA A 31 23.39 -1.34 -3.99
N ARG A 32 22.12 -1.69 -3.89
CA ARG A 32 21.22 -1.33 -2.79
C ARG A 32 20.74 -2.51 -1.97
N TRP A 33 20.66 -3.71 -2.58
CA TRP A 33 20.07 -4.87 -1.93
C TRP A 33 21.12 -5.98 -1.67
N ARG A 34 21.25 -6.37 -0.40
CA ARG A 34 22.19 -7.39 0.06
C ARG A 34 21.45 -8.68 0.39
N LEU A 35 21.90 -9.78 -0.20
CA LEU A 35 21.53 -11.12 0.23
C LEU A 35 22.43 -11.52 1.42
N PRO A 36 21.86 -11.76 2.61
CA PRO A 36 22.63 -12.19 3.78
C PRO A 36 23.36 -13.52 3.55
N PRO A 37 24.23 -13.94 4.47
CA PRO A 37 24.90 -15.22 4.38
C PRO A 37 23.91 -16.37 4.28
N ILE A 38 24.10 -17.20 3.24
CA ILE A 38 23.36 -18.43 3.00
C ILE A 38 24.22 -19.59 3.47
N SER A 39 23.64 -20.55 4.16
CA SER A 39 24.27 -21.80 4.51
C SER A 39 23.36 -22.98 4.23
N GLY A 40 23.94 -24.15 3.97
CA GLY A 40 23.13 -25.33 3.75
C GLY A 40 23.91 -26.50 3.17
N THR A 41 23.17 -27.46 2.67
CA THR A 41 23.74 -28.68 2.08
C THR A 41 23.05 -29.05 0.77
N ALA A 42 23.78 -29.63 -0.15
CA ALA A 42 23.22 -30.35 -1.29
C ALA A 42 23.73 -31.78 -1.31
N THR A 43 22.81 -32.71 -1.42
CA THR A 43 23.10 -34.15 -1.52
C THR A 43 22.77 -34.64 -2.92
N MET A 44 23.70 -35.33 -3.52
CA MET A 44 23.59 -35.96 -4.85
C MET A 44 23.58 -37.46 -4.72
N LYS A 45 22.65 -38.13 -5.40
CA LYS A 45 22.58 -39.60 -5.51
C LYS A 45 22.25 -39.95 -6.96
N GLY A 46 23.30 -40.33 -7.73
CA GLY A 46 23.18 -40.53 -9.16
C GLY A 46 22.75 -39.26 -9.88
N LYS A 47 21.58 -39.29 -10.49
CA LYS A 47 21.01 -38.11 -11.17
C LYS A 47 20.15 -37.22 -10.27
N ARG A 48 19.85 -37.59 -9.03
CA ARG A 48 18.98 -36.84 -8.12
C ARG A 48 19.80 -35.89 -7.26
N VAL A 49 19.30 -34.68 -7.11
CA VAL A 49 19.85 -33.60 -6.26
C VAL A 49 18.81 -33.19 -5.27
N GLN A 50 19.18 -33.03 -4.02
CA GLN A 50 18.37 -32.43 -2.99
C GLN A 50 19.20 -31.38 -2.26
N SER A 51 18.66 -30.18 -2.06
CA SER A 51 19.31 -29.13 -1.29
C SER A 51 18.38 -28.55 -0.23
N ARG A 52 19.01 -28.14 0.86
CA ARG A 52 18.39 -27.37 1.93
C ARG A 52 19.30 -26.21 2.23
N LEU A 53 18.78 -25.01 2.02
CA LEU A 53 19.49 -23.75 2.25
C LEU A 53 18.75 -22.96 3.32
N THR A 54 19.49 -22.27 4.16
CA THR A 54 18.96 -21.41 5.21
C THR A 54 19.60 -20.03 5.11
N VAL A 55 18.78 -19.00 5.34
CA VAL A 55 19.20 -17.61 5.52
C VAL A 55 18.77 -17.22 6.92
N SER A 56 19.68 -17.37 7.89
CA SER A 56 19.36 -17.23 9.33
C SER A 56 18.87 -15.81 9.66
N GLU A 57 19.47 -14.79 9.07
CA GLU A 57 19.09 -13.38 9.26
C GLU A 57 17.66 -13.09 8.82
N TRP A 58 17.15 -13.81 7.81
CA TRP A 58 15.79 -13.71 7.30
C TRP A 58 14.84 -14.78 7.83
N GLN A 59 15.33 -15.66 8.73
CA GLN A 59 14.58 -16.82 9.22
C GLN A 59 13.99 -17.66 8.07
N SER A 60 14.72 -17.75 6.95
CA SER A 60 14.24 -18.37 5.72
C SER A 60 14.84 -19.74 5.53
N GLU A 61 14.05 -20.66 5.04
CA GLU A 61 14.46 -21.99 4.60
C GLU A 61 14.00 -22.23 3.15
N LEU A 62 14.92 -22.67 2.33
CA LEU A 62 14.69 -23.06 0.95
C LEU A 62 15.05 -24.54 0.77
N ARG A 63 14.15 -25.33 0.22
CA ARG A 63 14.40 -26.73 -0.15
C ARG A 63 14.19 -26.90 -1.64
N ALA A 64 15.18 -27.45 -2.33
CA ALA A 64 15.06 -27.82 -3.73
C ALA A 64 15.29 -29.33 -3.89
N LYS A 65 14.49 -29.92 -4.78
CA LYS A 65 14.66 -31.31 -5.23
C LYS A 65 14.69 -31.30 -6.75
N GLY A 66 15.59 -32.03 -7.35
CA GLY A 66 15.70 -32.09 -8.81
C GLY A 66 16.39 -33.32 -9.30
N ALA A 67 16.39 -33.46 -10.62
CA ALA A 67 17.07 -34.51 -11.30
C ALA A 67 17.80 -33.97 -12.55
N LEU A 68 18.97 -34.54 -12.83
CA LEU A 68 19.70 -34.34 -14.08
C LEU A 68 19.02 -35.16 -15.19
N GLU A 69 18.76 -34.54 -16.31
CA GLU A 69 18.16 -35.14 -17.50
C GLU A 69 19.25 -35.72 -18.41
N ASN A 70 18.93 -36.71 -19.24
CA ASN A 70 19.89 -37.35 -20.14
C ASN A 70 20.45 -36.42 -21.24
N ASN A 71 19.75 -35.32 -21.50
CA ASN A 71 20.12 -34.31 -22.50
C ASN A 71 21.00 -33.19 -21.93
N GLY A 72 21.51 -33.34 -20.70
CA GLY A 72 22.30 -32.32 -20.00
C GLY A 72 21.49 -31.25 -19.29
N GLY A 73 20.16 -31.34 -19.29
CA GLY A 73 19.27 -30.45 -18.53
C GLY A 73 19.10 -30.90 -17.08
N ALA A 74 18.38 -30.10 -16.32
CA ALA A 74 17.95 -30.41 -14.97
C ALA A 74 16.55 -29.82 -14.71
N SER A 75 15.77 -30.51 -13.92
CA SER A 75 14.45 -30.03 -13.52
C SER A 75 14.11 -30.43 -12.10
N GLY A 76 13.17 -29.71 -11.48
CA GLY A 76 12.84 -30.02 -10.11
C GLY A 76 11.75 -29.15 -9.51
N THR A 77 11.62 -29.30 -8.20
CA THR A 77 10.69 -28.52 -7.38
C THR A 77 11.44 -27.71 -6.35
N LEU A 78 10.82 -26.63 -5.92
CA LEU A 78 11.32 -25.69 -4.94
C LEU A 78 10.22 -25.46 -3.90
N THR A 79 10.57 -25.39 -2.62
CA THR A 79 9.70 -24.90 -1.54
C THR A 79 10.48 -23.92 -0.69
N MET A 80 9.80 -22.87 -0.26
CA MET A 80 10.37 -21.80 0.57
C MET A 80 9.43 -21.54 1.74
N ARG A 81 10.03 -21.26 2.89
CA ARG A 81 9.35 -20.67 4.06
C ARG A 81 10.23 -19.57 4.61
N SER A 82 9.62 -18.46 4.94
CA SER A 82 10.31 -17.29 5.48
C SER A 82 9.40 -16.50 6.40
N ALA A 83 9.91 -16.03 7.52
CA ALA A 83 9.28 -14.93 8.21
C ALA A 83 9.61 -13.62 7.46
N LEU A 84 8.69 -12.67 7.46
CA LEU A 84 8.99 -11.30 7.07
C LEU A 84 9.63 -10.60 8.26
N VAL A 85 10.85 -10.14 8.09
CA VAL A 85 11.63 -9.47 9.14
C VAL A 85 12.20 -8.15 8.61
N PRO A 86 12.41 -7.13 9.48
CA PRO A 86 12.92 -5.82 9.06
C PRO A 86 14.25 -5.90 8.28
N ALA A 87 15.09 -6.88 8.58
CA ALA A 87 16.36 -7.10 7.87
C ALA A 87 16.19 -7.34 6.36
N MET A 88 15.03 -7.80 5.90
CA MET A 88 14.72 -7.97 4.47
C MET A 88 14.53 -6.64 3.75
N GLY A 89 14.13 -5.60 4.47
CA GLY A 89 13.88 -4.26 3.93
C GLY A 89 15.14 -3.43 3.67
N VAL A 90 16.32 -3.90 4.07
CA VAL A 90 17.57 -3.16 3.88
C VAL A 90 17.85 -2.97 2.38
N GLY A 91 17.80 -1.72 1.93
CA GLY A 91 17.96 -1.33 0.54
C GLY A 91 16.68 -1.39 -0.31
N LEU A 92 15.54 -1.79 0.26
CA LEU A 92 14.24 -1.72 -0.36
C LEU A 92 13.49 -0.44 0.07
N ALA A 93 12.53 -0.01 -0.75
CA ALA A 93 11.67 1.14 -0.42
C ALA A 93 10.68 0.80 0.72
N ALA A 94 10.28 -0.47 0.85
CA ALA A 94 9.39 -0.96 1.89
C ALA A 94 10.16 -1.79 2.94
N THR A 95 9.85 -1.57 4.21
CA THR A 95 10.41 -2.33 5.32
C THR A 95 9.34 -3.27 5.88
N PRO A 96 9.50 -4.59 5.76
CA PRO A 96 8.61 -5.53 6.42
C PRO A 96 8.82 -5.49 7.94
N ARG A 97 7.72 -5.58 8.68
CA ARG A 97 7.71 -5.63 10.15
C ARG A 97 7.46 -7.03 10.67
N GLN A 98 6.47 -7.68 10.10
CA GLN A 98 6.08 -9.05 10.41
C GLN A 98 5.32 -9.68 9.25
N GLY A 99 5.05 -10.98 9.35
CA GLY A 99 4.31 -11.76 8.38
C GLY A 99 5.03 -13.05 8.02
N GLN A 100 4.41 -13.85 7.17
CA GLN A 100 4.96 -15.10 6.70
C GLN A 100 4.87 -15.20 5.19
N LEU A 101 5.90 -15.78 4.59
CA LEU A 101 5.97 -16.17 3.18
C LEU A 101 6.12 -17.67 3.09
N GLU A 102 5.25 -18.32 2.34
CA GLU A 102 5.41 -19.70 1.93
C GLU A 102 5.40 -19.77 0.40
N GLY A 103 6.34 -20.48 -0.17
CA GLY A 103 6.45 -20.60 -1.62
C GLY A 103 6.61 -22.04 -2.06
N SER A 104 6.04 -22.37 -3.21
CA SER A 104 6.26 -23.62 -3.90
C SER A 104 6.30 -23.42 -5.41
N GLY A 105 7.18 -24.17 -6.07
CA GLY A 105 7.34 -24.00 -7.51
C GLY A 105 8.07 -25.14 -8.18
N ARG A 106 8.19 -24.98 -9.47
CA ARG A 106 8.96 -25.87 -10.36
C ARG A 106 10.00 -25.05 -11.08
N TRP A 107 11.12 -25.68 -11.38
CA TRP A 107 12.20 -25.10 -12.17
C TRP A 107 12.71 -26.10 -13.19
N GLN A 108 13.18 -25.58 -14.30
CA GLN A 108 13.82 -26.35 -15.37
C GLN A 108 15.00 -25.55 -15.90
N TRP A 109 16.10 -26.18 -16.03
CA TRP A 109 17.31 -25.66 -16.69
C TRP A 109 17.70 -26.57 -17.85
N ARG A 110 17.82 -25.98 -19.03
CA ARG A 110 18.38 -26.69 -20.21
C ARG A 110 19.48 -25.85 -20.82
N GLN A 111 19.25 -24.76 -21.39
CA GLN A 111 20.19 -23.72 -21.80
C GLN A 111 19.94 -22.45 -21.02
N THR A 112 18.70 -22.24 -20.68
CA THR A 112 18.18 -21.13 -19.88
C THR A 112 17.43 -21.68 -18.68
N LEU A 113 17.36 -20.90 -17.62
CA LEU A 113 16.54 -21.21 -16.45
C LEU A 113 15.10 -20.75 -16.69
N LYS A 114 14.15 -21.65 -16.48
CA LYS A 114 12.73 -21.37 -16.36
C LYS A 114 12.26 -21.80 -14.99
N ALA A 115 11.43 -20.96 -14.36
CA ALA A 115 10.83 -21.32 -13.07
C ALA A 115 9.39 -20.77 -13.01
N SER A 116 8.52 -21.46 -12.32
CA SER A 116 7.19 -20.99 -12.03
C SER A 116 6.72 -21.51 -10.69
N GLY A 117 5.89 -20.73 -9.98
CA GLY A 117 5.40 -21.15 -8.69
C GLY A 117 4.58 -20.08 -8.00
N ASP A 118 4.01 -20.45 -6.87
CA ASP A 118 3.16 -19.62 -6.06
C ASP A 118 3.87 -19.22 -4.77
N ILE A 119 3.67 -17.96 -4.36
CA ILE A 119 4.12 -17.43 -3.08
C ILE A 119 2.86 -16.96 -2.34
N THR A 120 2.62 -17.55 -1.20
CA THR A 120 1.55 -17.13 -0.26
C THR A 120 2.13 -16.17 0.75
N LEU A 121 1.52 -14.99 0.84
CA LEU A 121 1.77 -13.99 1.85
C LEU A 121 0.66 -14.07 2.91
N THR A 122 1.02 -14.05 4.20
CA THR A 122 0.05 -14.10 5.30
C THR A 122 0.42 -13.12 6.39
N GLY A 123 -0.54 -12.25 6.74
CA GLY A 123 -0.44 -11.31 7.86
C GLY A 123 0.77 -10.39 7.78
N ALA A 124 1.08 -9.87 6.60
CA ALA A 124 2.24 -9.02 6.39
C ALA A 124 1.95 -7.58 6.79
N ASP A 125 2.84 -7.04 7.63
CA ASP A 125 2.91 -5.61 7.95
C ASP A 125 4.13 -5.01 7.27
N LEU A 126 3.91 -3.92 6.55
CA LEU A 126 4.92 -3.24 5.72
C LEU A 126 4.88 -1.75 5.97
N ASP A 127 6.05 -1.12 6.12
CA ASP A 127 6.18 0.34 6.12
C ASP A 127 6.84 0.79 4.82
N TRP A 128 6.25 1.75 4.16
CA TRP A 128 6.79 2.37 2.95
C TRP A 128 6.74 3.89 3.05
N GLY A 129 7.84 4.49 3.46
CA GLY A 129 7.90 5.94 3.73
C GLY A 129 6.87 6.35 4.78
N SER A 130 5.87 7.14 4.37
CA SER A 130 4.76 7.56 5.23
C SER A 130 3.53 6.67 5.14
N VAL A 131 3.59 5.53 4.48
CA VAL A 131 2.47 4.59 4.32
C VAL A 131 2.75 3.35 5.14
N THR A 132 1.77 2.90 5.91
CA THR A 132 1.83 1.63 6.64
C THR A 132 0.73 0.70 6.15
N ALA A 133 1.08 -0.50 5.70
CA ALA A 133 0.13 -1.56 5.39
C ALA A 133 0.17 -2.61 6.49
N ARG A 134 -0.99 -3.05 6.95
CA ARG A 134 -1.13 -4.08 7.99
C ARG A 134 -2.05 -5.20 7.53
N GLY A 135 -1.71 -6.43 7.90
CA GLY A 135 -2.51 -7.60 7.62
C GLY A 135 -2.54 -7.98 6.13
N ALA A 136 -1.52 -7.60 5.36
CA ALA A 136 -1.50 -7.94 3.94
C ALA A 136 -1.42 -9.46 3.74
N ALA A 137 -2.29 -9.98 2.86
CA ALA A 137 -2.38 -11.40 2.54
C ALA A 137 -2.75 -11.62 1.07
N GLY A 138 -2.32 -12.75 0.50
CA GLY A 138 -2.62 -13.12 -0.87
C GLY A 138 -1.71 -14.19 -1.42
N VAL A 139 -2.00 -14.64 -2.63
CA VAL A 139 -1.17 -15.60 -3.36
C VAL A 139 -0.73 -14.98 -4.68
N ILE A 140 0.56 -14.90 -4.88
CA ILE A 140 1.19 -14.39 -6.10
C ILE A 140 1.80 -15.57 -6.86
N HIS A 141 1.35 -15.78 -8.08
CA HIS A 141 1.99 -16.65 -9.06
C HIS A 141 3.14 -15.90 -9.72
N GLY A 142 4.30 -16.52 -9.78
CA GLY A 142 5.48 -15.99 -10.43
C GLY A 142 5.97 -16.89 -11.55
N GLU A 143 6.33 -16.30 -12.67
CA GLU A 143 7.02 -16.96 -13.78
C GLU A 143 8.35 -16.26 -14.05
N TYR A 144 9.38 -17.07 -14.25
CA TYR A 144 10.70 -16.61 -14.67
C TYR A 144 11.11 -17.34 -15.93
N ASP A 145 11.44 -16.63 -16.98
CA ASP A 145 11.98 -17.17 -18.22
C ASP A 145 13.13 -16.29 -18.72
N ASN A 146 14.33 -16.81 -18.65
CA ASN A 146 15.54 -16.18 -19.22
C ASN A 146 15.71 -14.68 -18.89
N GLY A 147 15.53 -14.31 -17.64
CA GLY A 147 15.70 -12.93 -17.16
C GLY A 147 14.41 -12.11 -17.14
N GLN A 148 13.33 -12.61 -17.72
CA GLN A 148 12.01 -11.98 -17.63
C GLN A 148 11.24 -12.56 -16.45
N VAL A 149 10.61 -11.68 -15.68
CA VAL A 149 9.74 -12.03 -14.56
C VAL A 149 8.33 -11.56 -14.87
N GLN A 150 7.35 -12.42 -14.62
CA GLN A 150 5.93 -12.08 -14.63
C GLN A 150 5.34 -12.48 -13.28
N LEU A 151 4.58 -11.57 -12.68
CA LEU A 151 3.88 -11.79 -11.42
C LEU A 151 2.40 -11.56 -11.64
N SER A 152 1.57 -12.42 -11.08
CA SER A 152 0.11 -12.25 -11.09
C SER A 152 -0.48 -12.79 -9.79
N SER A 153 -1.45 -12.10 -9.21
CA SER A 153 -2.20 -12.68 -8.09
C SER A 153 -3.18 -13.74 -8.59
N THR A 154 -3.28 -14.86 -7.90
CA THR A 154 -4.21 -15.95 -8.25
C THR A 154 -5.62 -15.73 -7.69
N GLY A 155 -5.81 -14.66 -6.95
CA GLY A 155 -7.05 -14.18 -6.35
C GLY A 155 -6.81 -12.79 -5.78
N PRO A 156 -7.76 -12.23 -5.02
CA PRO A 156 -7.56 -10.94 -4.39
C PRO A 156 -6.37 -10.96 -3.41
N VAL A 157 -5.54 -9.94 -3.51
CA VAL A 157 -4.61 -9.54 -2.45
C VAL A 157 -5.39 -8.59 -1.54
N THR A 158 -5.38 -8.87 -0.25
CA THR A 158 -6.10 -8.08 0.76
C THR A 158 -5.13 -7.37 1.68
N VAL A 159 -5.53 -6.22 2.20
CA VAL A 159 -4.82 -5.49 3.25
C VAL A 159 -5.86 -5.02 4.25
N ASP A 160 -5.73 -5.43 5.51
CA ASP A 160 -6.70 -5.09 6.56
C ASP A 160 -6.75 -3.58 6.80
N THR A 161 -5.57 -2.93 6.84
CA THR A 161 -5.47 -1.48 7.00
C THR A 161 -4.29 -0.95 6.19
N LEU A 162 -4.56 0.05 5.37
CA LEU A 162 -3.56 0.88 4.68
C LEU A 162 -3.66 2.30 5.25
N ASP A 163 -2.67 2.70 6.04
CA ASP A 163 -2.62 4.02 6.63
C ASP A 163 -1.76 4.95 5.77
N ILE A 164 -2.39 5.97 5.23
CA ILE A 164 -1.77 7.04 4.43
C ILE A 164 -1.84 8.40 5.14
N GLY A 165 -2.11 8.41 6.46
CA GLY A 165 -2.51 9.56 7.29
C GLY A 165 -4.03 9.58 7.56
N THR A 166 -4.77 8.73 6.90
CA THR A 166 -6.17 8.36 7.14
C THR A 166 -6.26 6.87 6.86
N PRO A 167 -6.85 6.07 7.75
CA PRO A 167 -6.95 4.64 7.55
C PRO A 167 -7.92 4.30 6.41
N ILE A 168 -7.43 3.52 5.46
CA ILE A 168 -8.20 2.82 4.43
C ILE A 168 -8.26 1.37 4.89
N THR A 169 -9.45 0.79 5.02
CA THR A 169 -9.63 -0.57 5.52
C THR A 169 -10.19 -1.50 4.47
N ASP A 170 -10.06 -2.81 4.71
CA ASP A 170 -10.61 -3.85 3.85
C ASP A 170 -10.23 -3.69 2.37
N LEU A 171 -8.98 -3.25 2.11
CA LEU A 171 -8.50 -3.12 0.75
C LEU A 171 -8.37 -4.50 0.11
N ALA A 172 -8.99 -4.65 -1.05
CA ALA A 172 -8.86 -5.83 -1.92
C ALA A 172 -8.54 -5.37 -3.35
N LEU A 173 -7.63 -6.09 -3.99
CA LEU A 173 -7.24 -5.84 -5.38
C LEU A 173 -6.58 -7.07 -6.00
N THR A 174 -6.46 -7.11 -7.32
CA THR A 174 -5.60 -8.07 -8.01
C THR A 174 -4.36 -7.37 -8.56
N VAL A 175 -3.27 -8.11 -8.69
CA VAL A 175 -1.95 -7.58 -9.06
C VAL A 175 -1.41 -8.31 -10.28
N ASN A 176 -0.89 -7.56 -11.24
CA ASN A 176 -0.05 -8.05 -12.32
C ASN A 176 1.20 -7.18 -12.43
N SER A 177 2.37 -7.77 -12.70
CA SER A 177 3.62 -7.01 -12.82
C SER A 177 4.67 -7.77 -13.60
N ASP A 178 5.50 -7.03 -14.31
CA ASP A 178 6.78 -7.49 -14.87
C ASP A 178 8.00 -6.93 -14.09
N LEU A 179 7.77 -6.43 -12.86
CA LEU A 179 8.68 -5.69 -11.98
C LEU A 179 9.00 -4.26 -12.42
N SER A 180 8.75 -3.89 -13.67
CA SER A 180 8.92 -2.51 -14.16
C SER A 180 7.60 -1.75 -14.18
N GLN A 181 6.52 -2.45 -14.49
CA GLN A 181 5.15 -1.96 -14.50
C GLN A 181 4.30 -2.80 -13.56
N TRP A 182 3.47 -2.13 -12.79
CA TRP A 182 2.50 -2.76 -11.88
C TRP A 182 1.10 -2.36 -12.31
N GLN A 183 0.24 -3.31 -12.44
CA GLN A 183 -1.17 -3.10 -12.69
C GLN A 183 -1.97 -3.67 -11.52
N PHE A 184 -2.77 -2.81 -10.91
CA PHE A 184 -3.71 -3.16 -9.86
C PHE A 184 -5.11 -3.08 -10.43
N THR A 185 -5.90 -4.15 -10.35
CA THR A 185 -7.27 -4.18 -10.88
C THR A 185 -8.27 -4.59 -9.80
N ASP A 186 -9.56 -4.35 -10.06
CA ASP A 186 -10.66 -4.68 -9.16
C ASP A 186 -10.50 -4.10 -7.74
N ILE A 187 -9.96 -2.88 -7.68
CA ILE A 187 -9.62 -2.22 -6.42
C ILE A 187 -10.90 -1.79 -5.71
N ARG A 188 -11.00 -2.20 -4.46
CA ARG A 188 -12.05 -1.79 -3.53
C ARG A 188 -11.49 -1.68 -2.12
N ALA A 189 -11.91 -0.63 -1.39
CA ALA A 189 -11.57 -0.45 0.02
C ALA A 189 -12.61 0.41 0.72
N ASP A 190 -12.68 0.29 2.03
CA ASP A 190 -13.51 1.13 2.86
C ASP A 190 -12.73 2.37 3.33
N LEU A 191 -13.39 3.51 3.37
CA LEU A 191 -12.81 4.81 3.72
C LEU A 191 -13.86 5.70 4.37
N LEU A 192 -13.63 6.15 5.61
CA LEU A 192 -14.45 7.15 6.30
C LEU A 192 -15.96 6.84 6.22
N GLY A 193 -16.37 5.63 6.58
CA GLY A 193 -17.75 5.16 6.57
C GLY A 193 -18.38 4.97 5.17
N GLY A 194 -17.62 5.24 4.12
CA GLY A 194 -17.93 4.97 2.72
C GLY A 194 -16.93 4.02 2.10
N TYR A 195 -16.72 4.11 0.80
CA TYR A 195 -15.78 3.26 0.08
C TYR A 195 -15.14 3.97 -1.11
N LEU A 196 -13.99 3.47 -1.52
CA LEU A 196 -13.34 3.81 -2.78
C LEU A 196 -13.29 2.57 -3.69
N GLN A 197 -13.31 2.80 -4.99
CA GLN A 197 -13.16 1.75 -5.99
C GLN A 197 -12.47 2.27 -7.25
N SER A 198 -11.70 1.41 -7.90
CA SER A 198 -11.15 1.67 -9.22
C SER A 198 -11.10 0.38 -10.03
N PRO A 199 -11.46 0.40 -11.31
CA PRO A 199 -11.34 -0.78 -12.17
C PRO A 199 -9.89 -1.17 -12.42
N ALA A 200 -8.99 -0.19 -12.55
CA ALA A 200 -7.57 -0.41 -12.74
C ALA A 200 -6.75 0.83 -12.37
N LEU A 201 -5.58 0.59 -11.79
CA LEU A 201 -4.51 1.57 -11.59
C LEU A 201 -3.18 0.97 -12.06
N ASP A 202 -2.52 1.66 -12.97
CA ASP A 202 -1.17 1.33 -13.42
C ASP A 202 -0.14 2.17 -12.66
N TRP A 203 0.97 1.56 -12.24
CA TRP A 203 2.07 2.25 -11.60
C TRP A 203 3.43 1.77 -12.15
N PRO A 204 4.34 2.69 -12.51
CA PRO A 204 4.14 4.14 -12.62
C PRO A 204 3.30 4.52 -13.84
N SER A 205 2.46 5.54 -13.70
CA SER A 205 1.66 6.08 -14.81
C SER A 205 1.51 7.60 -14.71
N ALA A 206 1.74 8.29 -15.80
CA ALA A 206 1.49 9.74 -15.93
C ALA A 206 0.06 10.04 -16.41
N ARG A 207 -0.75 9.04 -16.73
CA ARG A 207 -2.13 9.22 -17.18
C ARG A 207 -3.07 9.28 -15.99
N PRO A 208 -4.10 10.16 -16.00
CA PRO A 208 -5.14 10.14 -15.01
C PRO A 208 -5.93 8.83 -15.07
N GLN A 209 -6.12 8.21 -13.93
CA GLN A 209 -6.77 6.91 -13.80
C GLN A 209 -7.97 7.04 -12.86
N PRO A 210 -9.11 6.40 -13.17
CA PRO A 210 -10.35 6.63 -12.46
C PRO A 210 -10.32 6.05 -11.04
N VAL A 211 -10.61 6.88 -10.04
CA VAL A 211 -11.00 6.44 -8.71
C VAL A 211 -12.35 7.03 -8.38
N VAL A 212 -13.29 6.20 -8.01
CA VAL A 212 -14.62 6.59 -7.53
C VAL A 212 -14.63 6.49 -6.02
N ILE A 213 -15.12 7.55 -5.38
CA ILE A 213 -15.34 7.62 -3.94
C ILE A 213 -16.85 7.74 -3.73
N SER A 214 -17.41 6.94 -2.84
CA SER A 214 -18.86 6.94 -2.59
C SER A 214 -19.15 6.83 -1.10
N ARG A 215 -20.22 7.49 -0.70
CA ARG A 215 -20.80 7.42 0.65
C ARG A 215 -19.87 7.84 1.77
N ILE A 216 -18.87 8.69 1.51
CA ILE A 216 -17.97 9.21 2.56
C ILE A 216 -18.80 9.97 3.59
N ASP A 217 -18.73 9.52 4.83
CA ASP A 217 -19.47 10.14 5.94
C ASP A 217 -18.74 11.39 6.43
N LEU A 218 -19.40 12.53 6.36
CA LEU A 218 -18.80 13.79 6.79
C LEU A 218 -18.57 13.86 8.30
N ALA A 219 -19.28 13.07 9.11
CA ALA A 219 -19.00 12.97 10.54
C ALA A 219 -17.65 12.32 10.80
N GLU A 220 -17.31 11.26 10.05
CA GLU A 220 -15.99 10.62 10.10
C GLU A 220 -14.87 11.56 9.62
N VAL A 221 -15.15 12.36 8.57
CA VAL A 221 -14.20 13.40 8.10
C VAL A 221 -13.93 14.43 9.19
N ALA A 222 -14.99 14.91 9.87
CA ALA A 222 -14.84 15.87 10.96
C ALA A 222 -14.07 15.27 12.16
N ALA A 223 -14.25 13.98 12.43
CA ALA A 223 -13.60 13.27 13.53
C ALA A 223 -12.08 13.05 13.31
N LEU A 224 -11.55 13.29 12.12
CA LEU A 224 -10.09 13.31 11.88
C LEU A 224 -9.39 14.40 12.71
N GLN A 225 -10.12 15.44 13.11
CA GLN A 225 -9.65 16.43 14.07
C GLN A 225 -10.28 16.18 15.44
N ASN A 226 -9.48 16.12 16.47
CA ASN A 226 -9.95 15.88 17.84
C ASN A 226 -9.54 17.04 18.77
N PRO A 227 -10.50 17.85 19.33
CA PRO A 227 -11.94 17.76 19.06
C PRO A 227 -12.31 18.31 17.67
N PRO A 228 -13.41 17.83 17.06
CA PRO A 228 -13.84 18.32 15.77
C PRO A 228 -14.29 19.79 15.88
N PRO A 229 -13.82 20.67 14.97
CA PRO A 229 -14.14 22.10 15.02
C PRO A 229 -15.60 22.41 14.64
N VAL A 230 -16.22 21.50 13.91
CA VAL A 230 -17.61 21.59 13.44
C VAL A 230 -18.27 20.21 13.51
N SER A 231 -19.59 20.18 13.69
CA SER A 231 -20.35 18.95 13.50
C SER A 231 -20.84 18.90 12.06
N LEU A 232 -20.47 17.83 11.36
CA LEU A 232 -20.91 17.58 10.00
C LEU A 232 -21.76 16.31 9.96
N SER A 233 -22.72 16.25 9.06
CA SER A 233 -23.47 15.04 8.76
C SER A 233 -23.88 14.97 7.29
N GLY A 234 -24.18 13.75 6.84
CA GLY A 234 -24.49 13.43 5.47
C GLY A 234 -23.30 12.84 4.71
N ARG A 235 -23.54 12.47 3.48
CA ARG A 235 -22.58 11.70 2.67
C ARG A 235 -22.28 12.40 1.37
N ILE A 236 -21.00 12.29 0.98
CA ILE A 236 -20.49 12.79 -0.29
C ILE A 236 -19.86 11.65 -1.09
N GLY A 237 -19.83 11.85 -2.39
CA GLY A 237 -19.13 10.93 -3.31
C GLY A 237 -18.68 11.66 -4.55
N GLY A 238 -17.97 10.96 -5.42
CA GLY A 238 -17.52 11.56 -6.66
C GLY A 238 -16.40 10.79 -7.36
N TYR A 239 -15.71 11.51 -8.23
CA TYR A 239 -14.69 10.99 -9.12
C TYR A 239 -13.39 11.75 -8.91
N VAL A 240 -12.32 10.98 -8.65
CA VAL A 240 -10.99 11.51 -8.38
C VAL A 240 -9.99 10.83 -9.32
N PRO A 241 -9.65 11.44 -10.47
CA PRO A 241 -8.68 10.88 -11.39
C PRO A 241 -7.27 11.04 -10.82
N LEU A 242 -6.59 9.88 -10.55
CA LEU A 242 -5.24 9.85 -9.98
C LEU A 242 -4.18 9.67 -11.08
N GLN A 243 -3.09 10.39 -10.94
CA GLN A 243 -1.83 10.11 -11.64
C GLN A 243 -0.83 9.54 -10.63
N LEU A 244 -0.34 8.33 -10.89
CA LEU A 244 0.59 7.61 -10.02
C LEU A 244 1.96 7.52 -10.71
N GLY A 245 2.80 8.53 -10.56
CA GLY A 245 4.17 8.49 -11.06
C GLY A 245 5.08 7.62 -10.16
N ALA A 246 6.32 7.45 -10.57
CA ALA A 246 7.30 6.71 -9.78
C ALA A 246 7.61 7.41 -8.44
N ASP A 247 7.52 8.73 -8.41
CA ASP A 247 7.91 9.60 -7.30
C ASP A 247 6.87 10.69 -6.96
N PHE A 248 5.68 10.64 -7.59
CA PHE A 248 4.63 11.62 -7.36
C PHE A 248 3.23 11.00 -7.39
N LEU A 249 2.31 11.65 -6.69
CA LEU A 249 0.87 11.48 -6.75
C LEU A 249 0.25 12.81 -7.14
N ALA A 250 -0.66 12.82 -8.14
CA ALA A 250 -1.40 14.01 -8.53
C ALA A 250 -2.87 13.70 -8.80
N ILE A 251 -3.74 14.71 -8.71
CA ILE A 251 -5.17 14.62 -9.00
C ILE A 251 -5.49 15.60 -10.11
N GLU A 252 -6.14 15.10 -11.16
CA GLU A 252 -6.54 15.94 -12.27
C GLU A 252 -8.06 16.04 -12.38
N GLN A 253 -8.61 17.25 -12.13
CA GLN A 253 -10.03 17.55 -12.27
C GLN A 253 -10.98 16.65 -11.44
N GLY A 254 -10.63 16.37 -10.19
CA GLY A 254 -11.49 15.66 -9.26
C GLY A 254 -12.78 16.44 -8.98
N ARG A 255 -13.88 15.71 -8.74
CA ARG A 255 -15.20 16.27 -8.47
C ARG A 255 -15.88 15.46 -7.39
N LEU A 256 -16.39 16.17 -6.36
CA LEU A 256 -17.21 15.57 -5.32
C LEU A 256 -18.55 16.32 -5.28
N ALA A 257 -19.60 15.60 -4.91
CA ALA A 257 -20.93 16.13 -4.68
C ALA A 257 -21.58 15.41 -3.49
N ASN A 258 -22.63 16.00 -2.94
CA ASN A 258 -23.42 15.32 -1.94
C ASN A 258 -24.28 14.22 -2.58
N GLU A 259 -24.36 13.07 -1.91
CA GLU A 259 -25.24 11.96 -2.28
C GLU A 259 -26.58 12.02 -1.54
N GLU A 260 -26.63 12.78 -0.44
CA GLU A 260 -27.80 13.07 0.39
C GLU A 260 -27.71 14.48 0.95
N PRO A 261 -28.78 15.05 1.52
CA PRO A 261 -28.70 16.35 2.17
C PRO A 261 -27.66 16.35 3.28
N LEU A 262 -26.84 17.41 3.33
CA LEU A 262 -25.81 17.56 4.35
C LEU A 262 -26.26 18.57 5.42
N SER A 263 -25.66 18.45 6.62
CA SER A 263 -25.78 19.51 7.63
C SER A 263 -24.42 19.91 8.18
N VAL A 264 -24.32 21.18 8.50
CA VAL A 264 -23.16 21.76 9.19
C VAL A 264 -23.68 22.50 10.42
N ILE A 265 -23.09 22.23 11.57
CA ILE A 265 -23.33 22.95 12.82
C ILE A 265 -21.99 23.46 13.33
N ILE A 266 -21.85 24.77 13.44
CA ILE A 266 -20.68 25.42 14.00
C ILE A 266 -20.99 25.70 15.48
N PRO A 267 -20.31 25.02 16.43
CA PRO A 267 -20.53 25.25 17.84
C PRO A 267 -20.06 26.64 18.22
N ALA A 268 -20.82 27.29 19.15
CA ALA A 268 -20.42 28.58 19.72
C ALA A 268 -19.17 28.35 20.63
N SER A 269 -17.99 28.45 20.07
CA SER A 269 -16.71 28.44 20.83
C SER A 269 -16.31 29.87 21.21
N SER A 270 -15.48 30.00 22.23
CA SER A 270 -14.95 31.31 22.67
C SER A 270 -14.19 32.05 21.56
N SER A 271 -13.49 31.31 20.68
CA SER A 271 -12.79 31.89 19.53
C SER A 271 -13.74 32.37 18.43
N VAL A 272 -14.80 31.62 18.13
CA VAL A 272 -15.85 32.00 17.18
C VAL A 272 -16.61 33.22 17.72
N GLN A 273 -16.89 33.27 19.02
CA GLN A 273 -17.55 34.38 19.68
C GLN A 273 -16.69 35.67 19.66
N ALA A 274 -15.39 35.54 19.95
CA ALA A 274 -14.45 36.65 19.85
C ALA A 274 -14.34 37.25 18.44
N MET A 275 -14.36 36.38 17.42
CA MET A 275 -14.42 36.83 16.01
C MET A 275 -15.75 37.52 15.66
N ALA A 276 -16.86 37.00 16.16
CA ALA A 276 -18.17 37.60 15.97
C ALA A 276 -18.29 38.98 16.62
N ASP A 277 -17.72 39.13 17.82
CA ASP A 277 -17.75 40.40 18.59
C ASP A 277 -16.83 41.48 17.98
N SER A 278 -15.82 41.07 17.21
CA SER A 278 -14.90 42.01 16.58
C SER A 278 -15.44 42.72 15.33
N ASN A 279 -16.47 42.15 14.66
CA ASN A 279 -17.00 42.70 13.44
C ASN A 279 -18.44 42.22 13.18
N GLN A 280 -19.39 43.21 13.05
CA GLN A 280 -20.80 42.92 12.82
C GLN A 280 -21.08 42.12 11.52
N ALA A 281 -20.28 42.34 10.46
CA ALA A 281 -20.41 41.56 9.21
C ALA A 281 -19.96 40.10 9.41
N VAL A 282 -18.88 39.88 10.18
CA VAL A 282 -18.40 38.53 10.57
C VAL A 282 -19.46 37.85 11.44
N LYS A 283 -20.04 38.54 12.41
CA LYS A 283 -21.15 38.03 13.23
C LYS A 283 -22.32 37.56 12.37
N LEU A 284 -22.77 38.40 11.44
CA LEU A 284 -23.88 38.07 10.55
C LEU A 284 -23.57 36.84 9.66
N ALA A 285 -22.33 36.75 9.16
CA ALA A 285 -21.89 35.61 8.38
C ALA A 285 -21.86 34.35 9.22
N LEU A 286 -21.23 34.36 10.40
CA LEU A 286 -21.16 33.20 11.32
C LEU A 286 -22.56 32.78 11.77
N ASP A 287 -23.42 33.72 12.13
CA ASP A 287 -24.81 33.44 12.49
C ASP A 287 -25.61 32.82 11.33
N SER A 288 -25.31 33.20 10.09
CA SER A 288 -25.96 32.63 8.91
C SER A 288 -25.47 31.19 8.60
N LEU A 289 -24.23 30.87 8.97
CA LEU A 289 -23.59 29.60 8.75
C LEU A 289 -23.65 28.67 9.99
N SER A 290 -24.07 29.16 11.16
CA SER A 290 -24.05 28.43 12.44
C SER A 290 -24.82 27.11 12.39
N THR A 291 -25.91 27.07 11.61
CA THR A 291 -26.66 25.83 11.32
C THR A 291 -27.09 25.92 9.86
N LEU A 292 -26.54 25.05 9.03
CA LEU A 292 -26.79 25.03 7.60
C LEU A 292 -27.28 23.67 7.16
N LEU A 293 -28.46 23.61 6.56
CA LEU A 293 -28.93 22.42 5.82
C LEU A 293 -28.59 22.64 4.35
N ILE A 294 -27.72 21.74 3.82
CA ILE A 294 -27.15 21.87 2.50
C ILE A 294 -27.89 20.92 1.56
N SER A 295 -28.50 21.47 0.52
CA SER A 295 -29.17 20.73 -0.54
C SER A 295 -28.27 20.45 -1.75
N ASP A 296 -27.28 21.31 -2.01
CA ASP A 296 -26.36 21.19 -3.14
C ASP A 296 -24.93 21.51 -2.66
N PHE A 297 -24.07 20.51 -2.67
CA PHE A 297 -22.65 20.61 -2.40
C PHE A 297 -21.90 20.13 -3.63
N GLN A 298 -20.99 20.94 -4.11
CA GLN A 298 -20.09 20.58 -5.21
C GLN A 298 -18.67 21.02 -4.86
N ALA A 299 -17.71 20.13 -5.00
CA ALA A 299 -16.31 20.45 -4.89
C ALA A 299 -15.57 20.01 -6.17
N ARG A 300 -14.72 20.90 -6.68
CA ARG A 300 -13.75 20.60 -7.73
C ARG A 300 -12.37 20.66 -7.11
N MET A 301 -11.51 19.70 -7.45
CA MET A 301 -10.19 19.65 -6.89
C MET A 301 -9.15 19.26 -7.94
N ALA A 302 -7.95 19.78 -7.76
CA ALA A 302 -6.77 19.36 -8.49
C ALA A 302 -5.58 19.37 -7.53
N MET A 303 -4.73 18.38 -7.61
CA MET A 303 -3.50 18.32 -6.80
C MET A 303 -2.31 18.18 -7.74
N ASP A 304 -1.34 19.05 -7.58
CA ASP A 304 -0.11 18.99 -8.34
C ASP A 304 0.83 17.87 -7.82
N LYS A 305 1.89 17.60 -8.59
CA LYS A 305 2.87 16.55 -8.27
C LYS A 305 3.67 16.79 -6.98
N VAL A 306 3.63 18.01 -6.44
CA VAL A 306 4.32 18.39 -5.19
C VAL A 306 3.40 18.31 -3.99
N GLY A 307 2.10 18.03 -4.24
CA GLY A 307 1.09 17.82 -3.20
C GLY A 307 0.25 19.05 -2.86
N TRP A 308 0.33 20.15 -3.63
CA TRP A 308 -0.57 21.28 -3.45
C TRP A 308 -1.93 20.95 -4.06
N LEU A 309 -2.93 20.85 -3.19
CA LEU A 309 -4.34 20.68 -3.53
C LEU A 309 -5.02 22.06 -3.64
N ASP A 310 -5.55 22.35 -4.81
CA ASP A 310 -6.47 23.45 -5.04
C ASP A 310 -7.89 22.91 -5.05
N ALA A 311 -8.76 23.43 -4.16
CA ALA A 311 -10.16 23.04 -4.06
C ALA A 311 -11.07 24.27 -4.24
N ALA A 312 -12.10 24.12 -5.06
CA ALA A 312 -13.17 25.10 -5.23
C ALA A 312 -14.50 24.45 -4.85
N ILE A 313 -15.14 24.99 -3.82
CA ILE A 313 -16.34 24.42 -3.19
C ILE A 313 -17.49 25.40 -3.37
N THR A 314 -18.63 24.90 -3.81
CA THR A 314 -19.91 25.61 -3.87
C THR A 314 -20.92 24.89 -3.00
N ILE A 315 -21.55 25.64 -2.10
CA ILE A 315 -22.58 25.14 -1.18
C ILE A 315 -23.83 25.94 -1.37
N LYS A 316 -24.99 25.29 -1.54
CA LYS A 316 -26.32 25.93 -1.48
C LYS A 316 -27.13 25.23 -0.41
N GLY A 317 -27.79 26.03 0.41
CA GLY A 317 -28.57 25.52 1.52
C GLY A 317 -29.46 26.57 2.16
N ILE A 318 -30.03 26.23 3.30
CA ILE A 318 -30.89 27.12 4.09
C ILE A 318 -30.43 27.08 5.55
N ASN A 319 -30.53 28.21 6.23
CA ASN A 319 -30.46 28.28 7.68
C ASN A 319 -31.85 28.15 8.28
N PRO A 320 -32.23 27.02 8.90
CA PRO A 320 -33.56 26.80 9.43
C PRO A 320 -33.89 27.71 10.65
N GLN A 321 -32.85 28.17 11.35
CA GLN A 321 -33.00 29.02 12.53
C GLN A 321 -33.33 30.50 12.18
N ARG A 322 -33.11 30.89 10.90
CA ARG A 322 -33.31 32.26 10.42
C ARG A 322 -34.37 32.36 9.32
N LYS A 323 -35.59 31.91 9.62
CA LYS A 323 -36.72 31.95 8.67
C LYS A 323 -36.38 31.32 7.31
N SER A 324 -35.61 30.21 7.33
CA SER A 324 -35.15 29.50 6.15
C SER A 324 -34.35 30.37 5.16
N LEU A 325 -33.49 31.24 5.70
CA LEU A 325 -32.59 32.07 4.89
C LEU A 325 -31.82 31.21 3.89
N SER A 326 -32.00 31.53 2.61
CA SER A 326 -31.21 30.86 1.54
C SER A 326 -29.78 31.37 1.57
N VAL A 327 -28.84 30.43 1.54
CA VAL A 327 -27.41 30.68 1.57
C VAL A 327 -26.75 30.06 0.34
N VAL A 328 -25.94 30.84 -0.36
CA VAL A 328 -25.01 30.37 -1.37
C VAL A 328 -23.63 30.78 -0.92
N PHE A 329 -22.75 29.76 -0.74
CA PHE A 329 -21.40 29.98 -0.27
C PHE A 329 -20.41 29.39 -1.27
N ASN A 330 -19.45 30.23 -1.71
CA ASN A 330 -18.34 29.79 -2.55
C ASN A 330 -17.04 29.94 -1.78
N TYR A 331 -16.24 28.88 -1.76
CA TYR A 331 -14.99 28.84 -1.03
C TYR A 331 -13.89 28.22 -1.90
N THR A 332 -12.72 28.84 -1.88
CA THR A 332 -11.52 28.27 -2.50
C THR A 332 -10.48 28.01 -1.42
N HIS A 333 -9.84 26.89 -1.48
CA HIS A 333 -8.81 26.48 -0.54
C HIS A 333 -7.60 25.94 -1.27
N ARG A 334 -6.41 26.24 -0.74
CA ARG A 334 -5.17 25.68 -1.23
C ARG A 334 -4.33 25.19 -0.07
N GLU A 335 -3.97 23.91 -0.07
CA GLU A 335 -3.22 23.26 0.99
C GLU A 335 -2.25 22.25 0.42
N ASN A 336 -1.06 22.12 1.04
CA ASN A 336 -0.16 21.02 0.71
C ASN A 336 -0.54 19.77 1.51
N VAL A 337 -1.38 18.93 0.91
CA VAL A 337 -1.94 17.73 1.55
C VAL A 337 -0.86 16.71 1.89
N LEU A 338 0.15 16.53 1.04
CA LEU A 338 1.24 15.58 1.31
C LEU A 338 2.14 16.03 2.47
N ALA A 339 2.33 17.35 2.63
CA ALA A 339 3.04 17.90 3.79
C ALA A 339 2.20 17.78 5.07
N LEU A 340 0.89 18.05 4.98
CA LEU A 340 -0.05 17.91 6.09
C LEU A 340 -0.10 16.46 6.60
N MET A 341 -0.27 15.48 5.72
CA MET A 341 -0.26 14.04 6.08
C MET A 341 1.04 13.64 6.79
N ARG A 342 2.19 14.12 6.29
CA ARG A 342 3.48 13.87 6.95
C ARG A 342 3.54 14.46 8.36
N SER A 343 3.01 15.66 8.56
CA SER A 343 3.03 16.32 9.87
C SER A 343 2.12 15.65 10.90
N LEU A 344 0.96 15.18 10.48
CA LEU A 344 0.02 14.44 11.35
C LEU A 344 0.65 13.13 11.86
N ARG A 345 1.35 12.41 11.00
CA ARG A 345 2.01 11.17 11.36
C ARG A 345 3.18 11.34 12.33
N ILE A 346 3.97 12.39 12.20
CA ILE A 346 5.05 12.70 13.17
C ILE A 346 4.45 12.92 14.57
N GLY A 347 3.27 13.54 14.65
CA GLY A 347 2.53 13.71 15.90
C GLY A 347 2.11 12.38 16.55
N ASP A 348 1.62 11.44 15.73
CA ASP A 348 1.19 10.13 16.20
C ASP A 348 2.37 9.25 16.66
N GLU A 349 3.48 9.25 15.91
CA GLU A 349 4.71 8.53 16.28
C GLU A 349 5.29 9.02 17.61
N ILE A 350 5.32 10.34 17.84
CA ILE A 350 5.78 10.92 19.11
C ILE A 350 4.83 10.52 20.25
N THR A 351 3.54 10.52 20.03
CA THR A 351 2.54 10.15 21.03
C THR A 351 2.64 8.67 21.40
N GLU A 352 2.91 7.80 20.45
CA GLU A 352 3.06 6.36 20.66
C GLU A 352 4.40 6.05 21.39
N GLN A 353 5.48 6.74 21.08
CA GLN A 353 6.75 6.64 21.80
C GLN A 353 6.61 7.07 23.26
N LEU A 354 5.93 8.18 23.53
CA LEU A 354 5.67 8.66 24.90
C LEU A 354 4.77 7.71 25.70
N ARG A 355 3.85 6.97 25.06
CA ARG A 355 3.04 5.94 25.71
C ARG A 355 3.83 4.68 26.03
N THR A 356 4.80 4.32 25.20
CA THR A 356 5.67 3.13 25.44
C THR A 356 6.74 3.38 26.47
N GLU A 357 7.25 4.60 26.61
CA GLU A 357 8.23 4.97 27.67
C GLU A 357 7.59 5.11 29.06
N ASN A 358 6.28 5.29 29.16
CA ASN A 358 5.54 5.41 30.43
C ASN A 358 4.91 4.09 30.92
N ARG A 359 5.28 2.95 30.32
CA ARG A 359 4.91 1.59 30.79
C ARG A 359 6.17 0.83 31.27
#